data_244d8e8fd8ab6322663507a504098a30
#
_entry.id   244d8e8fd8ab6322663507a504098a30
#
_cell.length_a   1.000
_cell.length_b   1.000
_cell.length_c   1.000
_cell.angle_alpha   90.00
_cell.angle_beta   90.00
_cell.angle_gamma   90.00
#
_symmetry.space_group_name_H-M   'P 1'
#
loop_
_entity.id
_entity.type
_entity.pdbx_description
1 polymer ?
#
loop_
_entity_poly.entity_id
_entity_poly.type
_entity_poly.pdbx_seq_one_letter_code
_entity_poly.pdbx_strand_id
1 'polypeptide(L)'
;MNKLYVSINDDGIEISGDLENLSRKKKFTHWLKYSFETRFTNSKIFITSKEFSDSRSVFDFQNSIIKSLKNFELVFDASFINVIEGEIKSQDEFKEFSRNAKNIWNNSYDVKEFENFCSVVKDNLPARRLYDLQTLSAYHMAFSQNACNFSVPGAGKTSMVYAAYAYLNKAIKEPLNKLLIVGPPSSFNPWEQEFYECFGREPKS
;
A
#
# COMPACT_ATOMS: atom_id res chain seq x y z
N MET A 1 -19.80 -29.78 11.70
CA MET A 1 -19.19 -28.43 11.66
C MET A 1 -18.78 -28.19 10.20
N ASN A 2 -19.34 -27.18 9.55
CA ASN A 2 -19.14 -26.94 8.10
C ASN A 2 -17.72 -26.44 7.86
N LYS A 3 -16.79 -27.32 7.51
CA LYS A 3 -15.38 -26.99 7.32
C LYS A 3 -14.98 -27.16 5.86
N LEU A 4 -14.30 -26.16 5.32
CA LEU A 4 -13.77 -26.16 3.96
C LEU A 4 -12.27 -25.90 4.00
N TYR A 5 -11.55 -26.59 3.16
CA TYR A 5 -10.12 -26.44 2.94
C TYR A 5 -9.90 -25.79 1.58
N VAL A 6 -9.07 -24.78 1.54
CA VAL A 6 -8.73 -24.03 0.33
C VAL A 6 -7.22 -24.08 0.13
N SER A 7 -6.80 -24.61 -0.99
CA SER A 7 -5.40 -24.74 -1.38
C SER A 7 -5.17 -24.11 -2.75
N ILE A 8 -3.92 -23.79 -3.06
CA ILE A 8 -3.50 -23.31 -4.38
C ILE A 8 -2.30 -24.12 -4.87
N ASN A 9 -2.28 -24.43 -6.16
CA ASN A 9 -1.17 -25.06 -6.86
C ASN A 9 -1.03 -24.45 -8.26
N ASP A 10 -0.09 -24.98 -9.05
CA ASP A 10 0.21 -24.46 -10.41
C ASP A 10 -1.02 -24.53 -11.34
N ASP A 11 -1.94 -25.45 -11.11
CA ASP A 11 -3.16 -25.63 -11.91
C ASP A 11 -4.30 -24.70 -11.51
N GLY A 12 -4.30 -24.18 -10.27
CA GLY A 12 -5.32 -23.25 -9.77
C GLY A 12 -5.67 -23.41 -8.29
N ILE A 13 -6.88 -22.97 -7.92
CA ILE A 13 -7.40 -23.07 -6.55
C ILE A 13 -8.31 -24.26 -6.41
N GLU A 14 -8.11 -25.01 -5.33
CA GLU A 14 -8.93 -26.18 -4.97
C GLU A 14 -9.69 -25.91 -3.67
N ILE A 15 -10.99 -26.19 -3.65
CA ILE A 15 -11.84 -26.15 -2.46
C ILE A 15 -12.35 -27.55 -2.19
N SER A 16 -12.12 -28.06 -0.97
CA SER A 16 -12.55 -29.39 -0.52
C SER A 16 -13.20 -29.33 0.87
N GLY A 17 -13.72 -30.46 1.36
CA GLY A 17 -14.38 -30.54 2.67
C GLY A 17 -15.88 -30.71 2.56
N ASP A 18 -16.68 -29.96 3.31
CA ASP A 18 -18.14 -30.08 3.37
C ASP A 18 -18.84 -29.48 2.14
N LEU A 19 -18.63 -30.09 0.99
CA LEU A 19 -19.20 -29.64 -0.28
C LEU A 19 -20.71 -29.87 -0.36
N GLU A 20 -21.28 -30.80 0.40
CA GLU A 20 -22.73 -31.01 0.44
C GLU A 20 -23.45 -29.77 0.98
N ASN A 21 -23.02 -29.27 2.14
CA ASN A 21 -23.55 -28.03 2.68
C ASN A 21 -23.18 -26.80 1.85
N LEU A 22 -22.00 -26.78 1.20
CA LEU A 22 -21.61 -25.72 0.26
C LEU A 22 -22.53 -25.66 -0.94
N SER A 23 -22.97 -26.83 -1.50
CA SER A 23 -23.87 -26.88 -2.66
C SER A 23 -25.22 -26.22 -2.39
N ARG A 24 -25.66 -26.20 -1.14
CA ARG A 24 -26.91 -25.54 -0.68
C ARG A 24 -26.77 -23.98 -0.70
N LYS A 25 -25.55 -23.44 -0.75
CA LYS A 25 -25.29 -22.00 -0.89
C LYS A 25 -25.38 -21.55 -2.36
N LYS A 26 -26.59 -21.58 -2.90
CA LYS A 26 -26.86 -21.31 -4.33
C LYS A 26 -26.24 -20.01 -4.86
N LYS A 27 -26.26 -18.91 -4.08
CA LYS A 27 -25.65 -17.64 -4.49
C LYS A 27 -24.14 -17.77 -4.68
N PHE A 28 -23.46 -18.47 -3.78
CA PHE A 28 -22.01 -18.66 -3.85
C PHE A 28 -21.61 -19.60 -4.99
N THR A 29 -22.27 -20.75 -5.12
CA THR A 29 -22.00 -21.71 -6.21
C THR A 29 -22.33 -21.12 -7.58
N HIS A 30 -23.36 -20.29 -7.68
CA HIS A 30 -23.68 -19.56 -8.89
C HIS A 30 -22.58 -18.53 -9.22
N TRP A 31 -22.17 -17.71 -8.22
CA TRP A 31 -21.07 -16.78 -8.39
C TRP A 31 -19.78 -17.47 -8.87
N LEU A 32 -19.39 -18.59 -8.25
CA LEU A 32 -18.21 -19.34 -8.71
C LEU A 32 -18.31 -19.75 -10.19
N LYS A 33 -19.48 -20.30 -10.60
CA LYS A 33 -19.67 -20.78 -11.99
C LYS A 33 -19.68 -19.68 -13.03
N TYR A 34 -20.14 -18.48 -12.67
CA TYR A 34 -20.24 -17.36 -13.62
C TYR A 34 -19.01 -16.47 -13.62
N SER A 35 -18.27 -16.41 -12.51
CA SER A 35 -17.09 -15.56 -12.40
C SER A 35 -15.78 -16.27 -12.77
N PHE A 36 -15.78 -17.61 -12.75
CA PHE A 36 -14.55 -18.40 -12.93
C PHE A 36 -14.78 -19.65 -13.77
N GLU A 37 -13.74 -20.06 -14.48
CA GLU A 37 -13.72 -21.39 -15.12
C GLU A 37 -13.56 -22.46 -14.03
N THR A 38 -14.66 -23.14 -13.68
CA THR A 38 -14.72 -24.06 -12.55
C THR A 38 -15.08 -25.48 -12.96
N ARG A 39 -14.45 -26.45 -12.30
CA ARG A 39 -14.81 -27.89 -12.39
C ARG A 39 -15.30 -28.38 -11.03
N PHE A 40 -16.50 -28.89 -11.00
CA PHE A 40 -17.12 -29.49 -9.80
C PHE A 40 -17.01 -31.02 -9.86
N THR A 41 -16.49 -31.63 -8.79
CA THR A 41 -16.50 -33.08 -8.57
C THR A 41 -17.21 -33.40 -7.27
N ASN A 42 -17.39 -34.67 -6.96
CA ASN A 42 -18.03 -35.09 -5.69
C ASN A 42 -17.19 -34.72 -4.45
N SER A 43 -15.88 -34.55 -4.59
CA SER A 43 -14.95 -34.31 -3.48
C SER A 43 -14.26 -32.93 -3.49
N LYS A 44 -14.29 -32.22 -4.63
CA LYS A 44 -13.55 -31.01 -4.82
C LYS A 44 -14.20 -30.06 -5.82
N ILE A 45 -14.00 -28.75 -5.61
CA ILE A 45 -14.24 -27.71 -6.61
C ILE A 45 -12.88 -27.20 -7.02
N PHE A 46 -12.62 -27.16 -8.31
CA PHE A 46 -11.38 -26.68 -8.89
C PHE A 46 -11.65 -25.42 -9.71
N ILE A 47 -10.80 -24.40 -9.55
CA ILE A 47 -10.84 -23.12 -10.27
C ILE A 47 -9.50 -22.96 -10.97
N THR A 48 -9.50 -22.80 -12.29
CA THR A 48 -8.27 -22.81 -13.10
C THR A 48 -7.36 -21.62 -12.77
N SER A 49 -6.05 -21.83 -12.85
CA SER A 49 -5.01 -20.80 -12.60
C SER A 49 -5.08 -19.60 -13.54
N LYS A 50 -5.68 -19.74 -14.72
CA LYS A 50 -5.86 -18.62 -15.66
C LYS A 50 -6.63 -17.43 -15.08
N GLU A 51 -7.45 -17.68 -14.07
CA GLU A 51 -8.24 -16.65 -13.39
C GLU A 51 -7.45 -15.86 -12.33
N PHE A 52 -6.25 -16.34 -11.97
CA PHE A 52 -5.40 -15.77 -10.92
C PHE A 52 -4.05 -15.38 -11.51
N SER A 53 -4.01 -14.20 -12.13
CA SER A 53 -2.81 -13.69 -12.81
C SER A 53 -1.72 -13.20 -11.84
N ASP A 54 -2.08 -12.91 -10.60
CA ASP A 54 -1.19 -12.34 -9.59
C ASP A 54 -1.70 -12.62 -8.15
N SER A 55 -0.88 -12.31 -7.16
CA SER A 55 -1.21 -12.46 -5.73
C SER A 55 -2.43 -11.64 -5.31
N ARG A 56 -2.66 -10.50 -5.96
CA ARG A 56 -3.81 -9.63 -5.68
C ARG A 56 -5.13 -10.30 -6.03
N SER A 57 -5.24 -10.95 -7.18
CA SER A 57 -6.44 -11.67 -7.59
C SER A 57 -6.77 -12.83 -6.65
N VAL A 58 -5.75 -13.55 -6.15
CA VAL A 58 -5.89 -14.61 -5.13
C VAL A 58 -6.39 -14.03 -3.80
N PHE A 59 -5.85 -12.91 -3.37
CA PHE A 59 -6.26 -12.22 -2.15
C PHE A 59 -7.70 -11.70 -2.24
N ASP A 60 -8.11 -11.10 -3.37
CA ASP A 60 -9.48 -10.62 -3.58
C ASP A 60 -10.48 -11.79 -3.63
N PHE A 61 -10.07 -12.94 -4.18
CA PHE A 61 -10.83 -14.19 -4.11
C PHE A 61 -11.01 -14.65 -2.66
N GLN A 62 -9.93 -14.68 -1.85
CA GLN A 62 -10.01 -15.04 -0.43
C GLN A 62 -11.02 -14.15 0.31
N ASN A 63 -10.96 -12.84 0.13
CA ASN A 63 -11.88 -11.90 0.76
C ASN A 63 -13.35 -12.18 0.35
N SER A 64 -13.55 -12.56 -0.91
CA SER A 64 -14.88 -12.86 -1.44
C SER A 64 -15.47 -14.13 -0.84
N ILE A 65 -14.67 -15.19 -0.68
CA ILE A 65 -15.15 -16.42 -0.02
C ILE A 65 -15.37 -16.23 1.48
N ILE A 66 -14.51 -15.51 2.19
CA ILE A 66 -14.70 -15.18 3.61
C ILE A 66 -16.02 -14.43 3.82
N LYS A 67 -16.31 -13.43 2.98
CA LYS A 67 -17.58 -12.67 3.03
C LYS A 67 -18.81 -13.54 2.76
N SER A 68 -18.69 -14.44 1.79
CA SER A 68 -19.83 -15.25 1.31
C SER A 68 -20.13 -16.45 2.20
N LEU A 69 -19.13 -16.99 2.87
CA LEU A 69 -19.18 -18.25 3.61
C LEU A 69 -18.98 -18.06 5.12
N LYS A 70 -19.56 -17.02 5.71
CA LYS A 70 -19.44 -16.69 7.15
C LYS A 70 -19.85 -17.85 8.10
N ASN A 71 -20.65 -18.81 7.64
CA ASN A 71 -21.12 -19.95 8.42
C ASN A 71 -20.25 -21.21 8.24
N PHE A 72 -19.14 -21.08 7.51
CA PHE A 72 -18.16 -22.14 7.33
C PHE A 72 -16.86 -21.78 8.05
N GLU A 73 -16.21 -22.78 8.60
CA GLU A 73 -14.81 -22.68 9.00
C GLU A 73 -13.95 -22.86 7.74
N LEU A 74 -13.27 -21.79 7.33
CA LEU A 74 -12.38 -21.80 6.16
C LEU A 74 -10.94 -22.02 6.62
N VAL A 75 -10.29 -23.04 6.09
CA VAL A 75 -8.88 -23.35 6.34
C VAL A 75 -8.12 -23.18 5.05
N PHE A 76 -7.28 -22.16 5.01
CA PHE A 76 -6.35 -21.92 3.92
C PHE A 76 -5.05 -22.65 4.22
N ASP A 77 -4.54 -23.39 3.25
CA ASP A 77 -3.25 -24.08 3.43
C ASP A 77 -2.05 -23.13 3.34
N ALA A 78 -0.85 -23.64 3.65
CA ALA A 78 0.35 -22.84 3.66
C ALA A 78 0.70 -22.31 2.26
N SER A 79 0.44 -23.06 1.19
CA SER A 79 0.70 -22.61 -0.18
C SER A 79 -0.16 -21.41 -0.55
N PHE A 80 -1.44 -21.44 -0.17
CA PHE A 80 -2.37 -20.33 -0.38
C PHE A 80 -1.94 -19.08 0.40
N ILE A 81 -1.58 -19.25 1.68
CA ILE A 81 -1.16 -18.13 2.55
C ILE A 81 0.11 -17.48 2.02
N ASN A 82 1.11 -18.27 1.60
CA ASN A 82 2.36 -17.75 1.07
C ASN A 82 2.15 -16.84 -0.17
N VAL A 83 1.21 -17.19 -1.05
CA VAL A 83 0.91 -16.38 -2.25
C VAL A 83 0.36 -15.00 -1.88
N ILE A 84 -0.45 -14.90 -0.83
CA ILE A 84 -1.12 -13.65 -0.46
C ILE A 84 -0.41 -12.87 0.66
N GLU A 85 0.65 -13.43 1.27
CA GLU A 85 1.33 -12.81 2.42
C GLU A 85 1.85 -11.39 2.10
N GLY A 86 2.41 -11.20 0.91
CA GLY A 86 2.84 -9.89 0.43
C GLY A 86 1.70 -8.86 0.34
N GLU A 87 0.53 -9.29 -0.11
CA GLU A 87 -0.66 -8.44 -0.22
C GLU A 87 -1.23 -8.08 1.16
N ILE A 88 -1.25 -9.03 2.10
CA ILE A 88 -1.68 -8.78 3.48
C ILE A 88 -0.77 -7.72 4.11
N LYS A 89 0.55 -7.90 4.01
CA LYS A 89 1.54 -6.96 4.53
C LYS A 89 1.38 -5.57 3.91
N SER A 90 1.25 -5.49 2.60
CA SER A 90 1.05 -4.22 1.88
C SER A 90 -0.22 -3.50 2.31
N GLN A 91 -1.31 -4.23 2.54
CA GLN A 91 -2.57 -3.63 3.02
C GLN A 91 -2.49 -3.14 4.46
N ASP A 92 -1.80 -3.86 5.33
CA ASP A 92 -1.63 -3.43 6.72
C ASP A 92 -0.71 -2.22 6.82
N GLU A 93 0.37 -2.18 6.03
CA GLU A 93 1.21 -0.98 5.86
C GLU A 93 0.38 0.21 5.35
N PHE A 94 -0.46 0.01 4.33
CA PHE A 94 -1.35 1.06 3.82
C PHE A 94 -2.32 1.58 4.88
N LYS A 95 -2.92 0.70 5.69
CA LYS A 95 -3.82 1.10 6.79
C LYS A 95 -3.07 1.92 7.85
N GLU A 96 -1.84 1.54 8.16
CA GLU A 96 -0.99 2.27 9.09
C GLU A 96 -0.65 3.67 8.56
N PHE A 97 -0.19 3.77 7.31
CA PHE A 97 0.05 5.06 6.66
C PHE A 97 -1.19 5.94 6.63
N SER A 98 -2.36 5.37 6.29
CA SER A 98 -3.62 6.11 6.26
C SER A 98 -4.03 6.63 7.64
N ARG A 99 -3.80 5.83 8.69
CA ARG A 99 -4.04 6.24 10.09
C ARG A 99 -3.11 7.38 10.50
N ASN A 100 -1.83 7.27 10.20
CA ASN A 100 -0.83 8.29 10.50
C ASN A 100 -1.12 9.60 9.78
N ALA A 101 -1.44 9.55 8.49
CA ALA A 101 -1.85 10.71 7.70
C ALA A 101 -3.09 11.41 8.32
N LYS A 102 -4.09 10.64 8.75
CA LYS A 102 -5.29 11.16 9.43
C LYS A 102 -4.97 11.77 10.78
N ASN A 103 -4.07 11.18 11.54
CA ASN A 103 -3.63 11.72 12.83
C ASN A 103 -2.91 13.06 12.64
N ILE A 104 -2.03 13.17 11.64
CA ILE A 104 -1.35 14.43 11.31
C ILE A 104 -2.37 15.50 10.92
N TRP A 105 -3.33 15.16 10.06
CA TRP A 105 -4.42 16.07 9.67
C TRP A 105 -5.23 16.58 10.85
N ASN A 106 -5.48 15.73 11.85
CA ASN A 106 -6.26 16.07 13.06
C ASN A 106 -5.40 16.67 14.18
N ASN A 107 -4.14 17.03 13.94
CA ASN A 107 -3.17 17.50 14.96
C ASN A 107 -3.01 16.51 16.14
N SER A 108 -3.14 15.21 15.88
CA SER A 108 -3.02 14.12 16.88
C SER A 108 -1.79 13.26 16.63
N TYR A 109 -0.74 13.83 16.07
CA TYR A 109 0.52 13.16 15.78
C TYR A 109 1.44 13.08 17.01
N ASP A 110 2.43 12.17 16.96
CA ASP A 110 3.46 12.06 17.99
C ASP A 110 4.40 13.29 17.94
N VAL A 111 4.44 14.04 19.03
CA VAL A 111 5.26 15.26 19.14
C VAL A 111 6.74 14.95 19.03
N LYS A 112 7.21 13.85 19.60
CA LYS A 112 8.63 13.45 19.54
C LYS A 112 9.05 13.05 18.13
N GLU A 113 8.16 12.36 17.41
CA GLU A 113 8.38 12.01 16.01
C GLU A 113 8.44 13.26 15.13
N PHE A 114 7.55 14.24 15.37
CA PHE A 114 7.57 15.52 14.67
C PHE A 114 8.84 16.34 14.99
N GLU A 115 9.27 16.39 16.25
CA GLU A 115 10.51 17.05 16.66
C GLU A 115 11.73 16.39 16.00
N ASN A 116 11.77 15.05 15.94
CA ASN A 116 12.80 14.32 15.23
C ASN A 116 12.80 14.66 13.72
N PHE A 117 11.61 14.69 13.10
CA PHE A 117 11.47 15.12 11.70
C PHE A 117 12.06 16.52 11.49
N CYS A 118 11.70 17.49 12.34
CA CYS A 118 12.20 18.86 12.26
C CYS A 118 13.73 18.94 12.39
N SER A 119 14.31 18.18 13.32
CA SER A 119 15.76 18.11 13.51
C SER A 119 16.46 17.55 12.28
N VAL A 120 16.01 16.40 11.78
CA VAL A 120 16.60 15.75 10.58
C VAL A 120 16.49 16.65 9.36
N VAL A 121 15.36 17.31 9.14
CA VAL A 121 15.16 18.24 8.02
C VAL A 121 16.12 19.43 8.16
N LYS A 122 16.21 20.05 9.33
CA LYS A 122 17.12 21.18 9.59
C LYS A 122 18.58 20.83 9.30
N ASP A 123 19.00 19.63 9.70
CA ASP A 123 20.39 19.18 9.53
C ASP A 123 20.72 18.83 8.06
N ASN A 124 19.72 18.46 7.27
CA ASN A 124 19.89 17.97 5.90
C ASN A 124 19.40 18.96 4.81
N LEU A 125 18.76 20.05 5.19
CA LEU A 125 18.46 21.22 4.32
C LEU A 125 19.18 22.47 4.82
N PRO A 126 20.52 22.54 4.74
CA PRO A 126 21.29 23.60 5.40
C PRO A 126 21.02 24.99 4.85
N ALA A 127 20.63 25.11 3.57
CA ALA A 127 20.44 26.37 2.90
C ALA A 127 18.97 26.85 2.89
N ARG A 128 18.02 26.02 3.29
CA ARG A 128 16.59 26.35 3.25
C ARG A 128 15.92 26.20 4.63
N ARG A 129 15.26 27.25 5.09
CA ARG A 129 14.40 27.20 6.27
C ARG A 129 12.93 27.17 5.83
N LEU A 130 12.21 26.15 6.29
CA LEU A 130 10.77 26.02 6.05
C LEU A 130 9.96 26.86 7.06
N TYR A 131 8.83 27.37 6.62
CA TYR A 131 7.79 27.90 7.51
C TYR A 131 7.00 26.76 8.17
N ASP A 132 6.29 27.05 9.27
CA ASP A 132 5.58 26.04 10.04
C ASP A 132 4.59 25.22 9.21
N LEU A 133 3.79 25.86 8.34
CA LEU A 133 2.86 25.16 7.45
C LEU A 133 3.57 24.30 6.38
N GLN A 134 4.73 24.75 5.91
CA GLN A 134 5.55 23.95 4.99
C GLN A 134 6.14 22.74 5.69
N THR A 135 6.60 22.91 6.93
CA THR A 135 7.14 21.83 7.76
C THR A 135 6.07 20.78 8.05
N LEU A 136 4.87 21.18 8.44
CA LEU A 136 3.75 20.27 8.69
C LEU A 136 3.33 19.53 7.41
N SER A 137 3.29 20.22 6.28
CA SER A 137 2.98 19.61 4.97
C SER A 137 4.05 18.61 4.54
N ALA A 138 5.32 18.92 4.76
CA ALA A 138 6.43 18.02 4.46
C ALA A 138 6.41 16.78 5.39
N TYR A 139 6.09 16.98 6.67
CA TYR A 139 5.89 15.89 7.63
C TYR A 139 4.76 14.96 7.19
N HIS A 140 3.60 15.52 6.83
CA HIS A 140 2.49 14.73 6.29
C HIS A 140 2.90 13.91 5.05
N MET A 141 3.67 14.51 4.11
CA MET A 141 4.14 13.80 2.92
C MET A 141 5.12 12.67 3.27
N ALA A 142 5.99 12.86 4.25
CA ALA A 142 6.97 11.85 4.67
C ALA A 142 6.32 10.63 5.35
N PHE A 143 5.20 10.82 6.04
CA PHE A 143 4.50 9.77 6.81
C PHE A 143 3.22 9.26 6.13
N SER A 144 2.95 9.68 4.89
CA SER A 144 1.84 9.20 4.08
C SER A 144 2.38 8.41 2.89
N GLN A 145 1.82 7.23 2.62
CA GLN A 145 2.21 6.44 1.44
C GLN A 145 1.89 7.17 0.13
N ASN A 146 0.74 7.86 0.10
CA ASN A 146 0.30 8.69 -1.01
C ASN A 146 -0.19 10.02 -0.45
N ALA A 147 0.43 11.13 -0.85
CA ALA A 147 0.05 12.45 -0.41
C ALA A 147 -0.23 13.38 -1.60
N CYS A 148 -1.30 14.16 -1.47
CA CYS A 148 -1.61 15.24 -2.41
C CYS A 148 -1.38 16.59 -1.75
N ASN A 149 -0.66 17.47 -2.42
CA ASN A 149 -0.43 18.84 -1.95
C ASN A 149 -1.17 19.84 -2.84
N PHE A 150 -2.30 20.34 -2.36
CA PHE A 150 -3.15 21.32 -3.04
C PHE A 150 -2.86 22.78 -2.61
N SER A 151 -1.69 23.05 -2.02
CA SER A 151 -1.30 24.42 -1.67
C SER A 151 -1.34 25.33 -2.88
N VAL A 152 -1.57 26.63 -2.65
CA VAL A 152 -1.60 27.64 -3.71
C VAL A 152 -0.23 27.74 -4.44
N PRO A 153 -0.21 28.23 -5.68
CA PRO A 153 1.03 28.57 -6.37
C PRO A 153 1.91 29.49 -5.50
N GLY A 154 3.22 29.23 -5.49
CA GLY A 154 4.16 30.00 -4.66
C GLY A 154 4.28 29.57 -3.18
N ALA A 155 3.49 28.62 -2.71
CA ALA A 155 3.55 28.13 -1.32
C ALA A 155 4.83 27.33 -0.98
N GLY A 156 5.74 27.10 -1.93
CA GLY A 156 6.98 26.35 -1.72
C GLY A 156 6.78 24.84 -1.75
N LYS A 157 5.88 24.33 -2.61
CA LYS A 157 5.61 22.87 -2.72
C LYS A 157 6.87 22.06 -2.98
N THR A 158 7.77 22.55 -3.81
CA THR A 158 9.04 21.88 -4.14
C THR A 158 9.94 21.73 -2.91
N SER A 159 10.07 22.80 -2.12
CA SER A 159 10.80 22.76 -0.85
C SER A 159 10.20 21.76 0.14
N MET A 160 8.86 21.64 0.20
CA MET A 160 8.17 20.66 1.06
C MET A 160 8.51 19.23 0.63
N VAL A 161 8.54 18.95 -0.69
CA VAL A 161 8.93 17.63 -1.21
C VAL A 161 10.38 17.31 -0.90
N TYR A 162 11.28 18.28 -1.05
CA TYR A 162 12.70 18.09 -0.71
C TYR A 162 12.91 17.88 0.79
N ALA A 163 12.12 18.50 1.64
CA ALA A 163 12.17 18.27 3.08
C ALA A 163 11.71 16.83 3.44
N ALA A 164 10.61 16.38 2.86
CA ALA A 164 10.16 15.00 3.01
C ALA A 164 11.22 14.00 2.51
N TYR A 165 11.80 14.25 1.34
CA TYR A 165 12.88 13.44 0.79
C TYR A 165 14.13 13.44 1.70
N ALA A 166 14.54 14.59 2.23
CA ALA A 166 15.68 14.68 3.14
C ALA A 166 15.50 13.84 4.39
N TYR A 167 14.31 13.84 4.96
CA TYR A 167 13.96 12.97 6.07
C TYR A 167 14.01 11.50 5.67
N LEU A 168 13.32 11.10 4.60
CA LEU A 168 13.25 9.71 4.13
C LEU A 168 14.61 9.17 3.66
N ASN A 169 15.53 10.04 3.27
CA ASN A 169 16.90 9.65 2.92
C ASN A 169 17.77 9.35 4.15
N LYS A 170 17.45 9.88 5.33
CA LYS A 170 18.34 9.86 6.51
C LYS A 170 17.78 9.12 7.72
N ALA A 171 16.49 9.19 7.95
CA ALA A 171 15.88 8.78 9.21
C ALA A 171 15.25 7.38 9.19
N ILE A 172 15.14 6.72 8.04
CA ILE A 172 14.48 5.40 7.92
C ILE A 172 15.50 4.28 7.69
N LYS A 173 15.12 3.04 8.03
CA LYS A 173 15.98 1.85 7.90
C LYS A 173 16.41 1.58 6.46
N GLU A 174 15.51 1.83 5.51
CA GLU A 174 15.76 1.68 4.07
C GLU A 174 15.71 3.06 3.41
N PRO A 175 16.82 3.81 3.40
CA PRO A 175 16.83 5.20 2.96
C PRO A 175 16.51 5.33 1.47
N LEU A 176 15.66 6.29 1.14
CA LEU A 176 15.35 6.64 -0.24
C LEU A 176 16.52 7.40 -0.87
N ASN A 177 17.22 6.75 -1.80
CA ASN A 177 18.40 7.32 -2.44
C ASN A 177 18.08 8.06 -3.75
N LYS A 178 16.85 7.93 -4.26
CA LYS A 178 16.42 8.53 -5.53
C LYS A 178 15.06 9.19 -5.38
N LEU A 179 14.87 10.33 -6.04
CA LEU A 179 13.58 11.00 -6.19
C LEU A 179 13.26 11.07 -7.69
N LEU A 180 12.15 10.48 -8.11
CA LEU A 180 11.65 10.56 -9.47
C LEU A 180 10.66 11.72 -9.57
N ILE A 181 10.93 12.66 -10.48
CA ILE A 181 10.04 13.80 -10.76
C ILE A 181 9.45 13.61 -12.15
N VAL A 182 8.11 13.60 -12.23
CA VAL A 182 7.38 13.51 -13.48
C VAL A 182 6.60 14.82 -13.67
N GLY A 183 6.85 15.51 -14.76
CA GLY A 183 6.21 16.79 -15.04
C GLY A 183 6.48 17.29 -16.47
N PRO A 184 5.91 18.44 -16.85
CA PRO A 184 6.20 19.06 -18.13
C PRO A 184 7.67 19.50 -18.21
N PRO A 185 8.31 19.55 -19.40
CA PRO A 185 9.72 19.91 -19.55
C PRO A 185 10.09 21.24 -18.89
N SER A 186 9.21 22.22 -18.91
CA SER A 186 9.41 23.54 -18.29
C SER A 186 9.50 23.51 -16.75
N SER A 187 9.14 22.41 -16.10
CA SER A 187 9.20 22.28 -14.65
C SER A 187 10.58 21.83 -14.13
N PHE A 188 11.42 21.19 -14.96
CA PHE A 188 12.66 20.59 -14.48
C PHE A 188 13.69 21.60 -14.00
N ASN A 189 13.95 22.68 -14.75
CA ASN A 189 14.86 23.73 -14.30
C ASN A 189 14.46 24.33 -12.93
N PRO A 190 13.20 24.69 -12.67
CA PRO A 190 12.75 25.10 -11.33
C PRO A 190 13.00 24.06 -10.24
N TRP A 191 12.86 22.75 -10.53
CA TRP A 191 13.16 21.70 -9.57
C TRP A 191 14.66 21.60 -9.27
N GLU A 192 15.52 21.66 -10.27
CA GLU A 192 16.98 21.64 -10.12
C GLU A 192 17.47 22.87 -9.34
N GLN A 193 16.97 24.04 -9.66
CA GLN A 193 17.31 25.28 -8.95
C GLN A 193 16.90 25.19 -7.47
N GLU A 194 15.67 24.76 -7.18
CA GLU A 194 15.21 24.62 -5.80
C GLU A 194 15.98 23.51 -5.05
N PHE A 195 16.45 22.45 -5.76
CA PHE A 195 17.34 21.47 -5.16
C PHE A 195 18.64 22.10 -4.68
N TYR A 196 19.26 22.91 -5.54
CA TYR A 196 20.48 23.66 -5.17
C TYR A 196 20.22 24.58 -3.97
N GLU A 197 19.10 25.31 -3.97
CA GLU A 197 18.72 26.19 -2.86
C GLU A 197 18.46 25.44 -1.55
N CYS A 198 17.97 24.22 -1.61
CA CYS A 198 17.70 23.38 -0.44
C CYS A 198 18.95 22.69 0.10
N PHE A 199 19.77 22.10 -0.78
CA PHE A 199 20.86 21.22 -0.40
C PHE A 199 22.26 21.83 -0.54
N GLY A 200 22.39 23.02 -1.13
CA GLY A 200 23.67 23.70 -1.38
C GLY A 200 24.60 22.98 -2.37
N ARG A 201 24.04 22.09 -3.21
CA ARG A 201 24.77 21.30 -4.21
C ARG A 201 23.87 20.97 -5.40
N GLU A 202 24.49 20.70 -6.54
CA GLU A 202 23.77 20.28 -7.73
C GLU A 202 23.16 18.87 -7.56
N PRO A 203 21.99 18.60 -8.17
CA PRO A 203 21.45 17.26 -8.24
C PRO A 203 22.38 16.35 -9.07
N LYS A 204 22.43 15.08 -8.72
CA LYS A 204 23.05 14.06 -9.57
C LYS A 204 21.97 13.47 -10.46
N SER A 205 22.03 13.73 -11.73
CA SER A 205 21.20 13.13 -12.77
C SER A 205 21.67 11.72 -13.14
#